data_6ef618fbdb3c839499cb4eaa124c3d4c
#
_entry.id   6ef618fbdb3c839499cb4eaa124c3d4c
#
_cell.length_a   1.000
_cell.length_b   1.000
_cell.length_c   1.000
_cell.angle_alpha   90.00
_cell.angle_beta   90.00
_cell.angle_gamma   90.00
#
_symmetry.space_group_name_H-M   'P 1'
#
loop_
_entity.id
_entity.type
_entity.pdbx_description
1 polymer ?
#
loop_
_entity_poly.entity_id
_entity_poly.type
_entity_poly.pdbx_seq_one_letter_code
_entity_poly.pdbx_strand_id
1 'polypeptide(L)'
;MDEVRFVVPGEPTGKGRPQTKVMYNPNGFKDKKTGKVRNTMVNNVTPKKTVIYENLVKCIYHEQCQDFRFPDDAMLDMRILAYYGIPKSKSKKIKEQMAKGLLRPTKKPDMDNVVKVIADSLNTIAYRDDTQICLLY
;
A
#
# COMPACT_ATOMS: atom_id res chain seq x y z
N MET A 1 -1.57 -12.26 -23.66
CA MET A 1 -2.10 -11.73 -22.38
C MET A 1 -1.03 -10.87 -21.75
N ASP A 2 -1.35 -9.63 -21.45
CA ASP A 2 -0.38 -8.72 -20.89
C ASP A 2 -0.14 -9.03 -19.42
N GLU A 3 1.12 -9.07 -19.05
CA GLU A 3 1.55 -9.30 -17.67
C GLU A 3 2.68 -8.34 -17.33
N VAL A 4 2.60 -7.73 -16.15
CA VAL A 4 3.68 -6.93 -15.59
C VAL A 4 4.15 -7.54 -14.29
N ARG A 5 5.45 -7.49 -14.05
CA ARG A 5 6.10 -7.95 -12.83
C ARG A 5 7.08 -6.90 -12.34
N PHE A 6 7.09 -6.70 -11.05
CA PHE A 6 8.08 -5.82 -10.43
C PHE A 6 8.36 -6.24 -9.00
N VAL A 7 9.49 -5.84 -8.49
CA VAL A 7 9.96 -6.17 -7.14
C VAL A 7 10.21 -4.88 -6.38
N VAL A 8 9.52 -4.71 -5.26
CA VAL A 8 9.73 -3.57 -4.36
C VAL A 8 10.76 -3.98 -3.31
N PRO A 9 11.89 -3.27 -3.18
CA PRO A 9 12.93 -3.63 -2.22
C PRO A 9 12.47 -3.41 -0.77
N GLY A 10 13.07 -4.16 0.14
CA GLY A 10 12.78 -4.08 1.57
C GLY A 10 11.60 -4.94 2.00
N GLU A 11 11.31 -4.93 3.29
CA GLU A 11 10.17 -5.64 3.84
C GLU A 11 8.86 -4.92 3.52
N PRO A 12 7.75 -5.67 3.34
CA PRO A 12 6.45 -5.06 3.11
C PRO A 12 6.01 -4.14 4.25
N THR A 13 5.38 -3.03 3.88
CA THR A 13 4.76 -2.08 4.82
C THR A 13 3.25 -2.16 4.65
N GLY A 14 2.52 -2.38 5.74
CA GLY A 14 1.06 -2.39 5.71
C GLY A 14 0.48 -0.99 5.62
N LYS A 15 -0.72 -0.88 5.07
CA LYS A 15 -1.45 0.38 5.04
C LYS A 15 -1.85 0.78 6.45
N GLY A 16 -1.37 1.93 6.90
CA GLY A 16 -1.73 2.50 8.18
C GLY A 16 -3.16 3.06 8.17
N ARG A 17 -3.80 3.05 9.34
CA ARG A 17 -5.11 3.68 9.49
C ARG A 17 -4.95 5.20 9.39
N PRO A 18 -5.89 5.91 8.73
CA PRO A 18 -5.88 7.37 8.71
C PRO A 18 -5.87 7.93 10.12
N GLN A 19 -5.02 8.94 10.34
CA GLN A 19 -4.97 9.65 11.61
C GLN A 19 -5.86 10.88 11.54
N THR A 20 -6.70 11.06 12.54
CA THR A 20 -7.54 12.25 12.66
C THR A 20 -6.73 13.39 13.28
N LYS A 21 -6.63 14.50 12.57
CA LYS A 21 -6.00 15.72 13.06
C LYS A 21 -7.02 16.82 13.15
N VAL A 22 -7.03 17.53 14.28
CA VAL A 22 -7.85 18.71 14.48
C VAL A 22 -6.98 19.93 14.24
N MET A 23 -7.41 20.79 13.31
CA MET A 23 -6.72 22.04 13.01
C MET A 23 -7.55 23.19 13.55
N TYR A 24 -6.88 24.16 14.19
CA TYR A 24 -7.50 25.37 14.69
C TYR A 24 -7.07 26.58 13.86
N ASN A 25 -8.03 27.40 13.46
CA ASN A 25 -7.78 28.66 12.80
C ASN A 25 -8.60 29.76 13.48
N PRO A 26 -7.97 30.75 14.13
CA PRO A 26 -8.69 31.85 14.79
C PRO A 26 -9.51 32.70 13.82
N ASN A 27 -9.13 32.74 12.54
CA ASN A 27 -9.89 33.45 11.50
C ASN A 27 -11.03 32.61 10.90
N GLY A 28 -11.15 31.34 11.30
CA GLY A 28 -12.20 30.42 10.88
C GLY A 28 -11.95 29.76 9.53
N PHE A 29 -12.59 28.61 9.36
CA PHE A 29 -12.68 27.89 8.08
C PHE A 29 -14.10 28.07 7.54
N LYS A 30 -14.23 28.57 6.31
CA LYS A 30 -15.52 28.76 5.65
C LYS A 30 -15.90 27.53 4.85
N ASP A 31 -17.09 26.97 5.12
CA ASP A 31 -17.63 25.89 4.30
C ASP A 31 -18.10 26.45 2.96
N LYS A 32 -17.58 25.91 1.88
CA LYS A 32 -17.91 26.32 0.51
C LYS A 32 -19.36 26.05 0.13
N LYS A 33 -20.01 25.05 0.75
CA LYS A 33 -21.39 24.66 0.46
C LYS A 33 -22.42 25.44 1.28
N THR A 34 -22.16 25.59 2.58
CA THR A 34 -23.13 26.18 3.53
C THR A 34 -22.78 27.61 3.93
N GLY A 35 -21.56 28.07 3.66
CA GLY A 35 -21.08 29.38 4.08
C GLY A 35 -20.81 29.52 5.57
N LYS A 36 -20.99 28.46 6.35
CA LYS A 36 -20.73 28.47 7.80
C LYS A 36 -19.24 28.57 8.07
N VAL A 37 -18.87 29.30 9.12
CA VAL A 37 -17.50 29.45 9.58
C VAL A 37 -17.32 28.67 10.88
N ARG A 38 -16.24 27.85 10.90
CA ARG A 38 -15.84 27.10 12.10
C ARG A 38 -14.37 27.35 12.39
N ASN A 39 -14.01 27.41 13.66
CA ASN A 39 -12.62 27.61 14.07
C ASN A 39 -11.81 26.31 14.09
N THR A 40 -12.46 25.17 14.05
CA THR A 40 -11.81 23.86 14.02
C THR A 40 -12.17 23.08 12.76
N MET A 41 -11.23 22.34 12.23
CA MET A 41 -11.42 21.42 11.12
C MET A 41 -10.81 20.08 11.48
N VAL A 42 -11.53 19.01 11.21
CA VAL A 42 -11.05 17.64 11.41
C VAL A 42 -10.64 17.07 10.06
N ASN A 43 -9.39 16.70 9.93
CA ASN A 43 -8.84 16.06 8.74
C ASN A 43 -8.37 14.64 9.04
N ASN A 44 -8.68 13.72 8.15
CA ASN A 44 -8.09 12.39 8.15
C ASN A 44 -6.80 12.42 7.31
N VAL A 45 -5.69 12.10 7.93
CA VAL A 45 -4.38 12.14 7.29
C VAL A 45 -3.80 10.73 7.22
N THR A 46 -3.36 10.33 6.04
CA THR A 46 -2.64 9.06 5.85
C THR A 46 -1.30 9.11 6.58
N PRO A 47 -0.94 8.08 7.36
CA PRO A 47 0.34 8.07 8.06
C PRO A 47 1.51 8.25 7.10
N LYS A 48 2.51 9.01 7.53
CA LYS A 48 3.71 9.32 6.72
C LYS A 48 4.42 8.07 6.20
N LYS A 49 4.54 7.05 7.02
CA LYS A 49 5.16 5.77 6.66
C LYS A 49 4.43 5.10 5.48
N THR A 50 3.10 5.14 5.48
CA THR A 50 2.28 4.62 4.39
C THR A 50 2.51 5.41 3.10
N VAL A 51 2.52 6.73 3.18
CA VAL A 51 2.75 7.61 2.01
C VAL A 51 4.13 7.35 1.39
N ILE A 52 5.16 7.21 2.21
CA ILE A 52 6.52 6.92 1.74
C ILE A 52 6.56 5.58 1.00
N TYR A 53 5.92 4.55 1.55
CA TYR A 53 5.89 3.22 0.93
C TYR A 53 5.07 3.23 -0.37
N GLU A 54 3.92 3.90 -0.41
CA GLU A 54 3.13 4.06 -1.64
C GLU A 54 3.95 4.75 -2.73
N ASN A 55 4.69 5.79 -2.39
CA ASN A 55 5.56 6.49 -3.34
C ASN A 55 6.70 5.59 -3.83
N LEU A 56 7.27 4.76 -2.96
CA LEU A 56 8.28 3.77 -3.37
C LEU A 56 7.69 2.78 -4.37
N VAL A 57 6.51 2.23 -4.12
CA VAL A 57 5.83 1.32 -5.05
C VAL A 57 5.62 1.98 -6.41
N LYS A 58 5.15 3.22 -6.43
CA LYS A 58 4.93 3.98 -7.67
C LYS A 58 6.24 4.19 -8.45
N CYS A 59 7.32 4.56 -7.77
CA CYS A 59 8.64 4.74 -8.39
C CYS A 59 9.16 3.43 -8.98
N ILE A 60 9.06 2.34 -8.25
CA ILE A 60 9.50 1.01 -8.72
C ILE A 60 8.67 0.55 -9.91
N TYR A 61 7.36 0.77 -9.88
CA TYR A 61 6.50 0.45 -11.01
C TYR A 61 6.89 1.25 -12.26
N HIS A 62 7.15 2.54 -12.10
CA HIS A 62 7.64 3.39 -13.18
C HIS A 62 8.95 2.85 -13.78
N GLU A 63 9.92 2.50 -12.94
CA GLU A 63 11.22 2.01 -13.39
C GLU A 63 11.15 0.65 -14.06
N GLN A 64 10.41 -0.30 -13.48
CA GLN A 64 10.42 -1.69 -13.92
C GLN A 64 9.35 -2.02 -14.96
N CYS A 65 8.21 -1.35 -14.93
CA CYS A 65 7.09 -1.59 -15.83
C CYS A 65 6.82 -0.44 -16.79
N GLN A 66 7.59 0.65 -16.74
CA GLN A 66 7.48 1.81 -17.64
C GLN A 66 6.07 2.40 -17.70
N ASP A 67 5.39 2.45 -16.55
CA ASP A 67 4.02 2.95 -16.41
C ASP A 67 3.00 2.24 -17.31
N PHE A 68 3.22 0.96 -17.60
CA PHE A 68 2.25 0.18 -18.36
C PHE A 68 0.88 0.22 -17.66
N ARG A 69 -0.14 0.60 -18.43
CA ARG A 69 -1.49 0.71 -17.91
C ARG A 69 -2.42 -0.25 -18.63
N PHE A 70 -3.11 -1.06 -17.84
CA PHE A 70 -4.15 -1.95 -18.35
C PHE A 70 -5.39 -1.15 -18.79
N PRO A 71 -6.16 -1.64 -19.79
CA PRO A 71 -7.42 -1.01 -20.17
C PRO A 71 -8.39 -0.87 -18.97
N ASP A 72 -9.22 0.17 -18.99
CA ASP A 72 -10.15 0.48 -17.90
C ASP A 72 -11.23 -0.59 -17.69
N ASP A 73 -11.50 -1.41 -18.70
CA ASP A 73 -12.45 -2.52 -18.65
C ASP A 73 -11.80 -3.90 -18.43
N ALA A 74 -10.48 -3.94 -18.25
CA ALA A 74 -9.77 -5.20 -18.04
C ALA A 74 -10.11 -5.82 -16.68
N MET A 75 -10.32 -7.13 -16.69
CA MET A 75 -10.40 -7.94 -15.47
C MET A 75 -9.01 -8.41 -15.11
N LEU A 76 -8.53 -8.07 -13.92
CA LEU A 76 -7.14 -8.25 -13.53
C LEU A 76 -7.00 -9.33 -12.46
N ASP A 77 -5.96 -10.12 -12.60
CA ASP A 77 -5.48 -11.01 -11.54
C ASP A 77 -4.23 -10.39 -10.92
N MET A 78 -4.18 -10.34 -9.60
CA MET A 78 -3.04 -9.82 -8.85
C MET A 78 -2.40 -10.93 -8.03
N ARG A 79 -1.08 -11.03 -8.12
CA ARG A 79 -0.30 -11.94 -7.27
C ARG A 79 0.73 -11.13 -6.49
N ILE A 80 0.73 -11.29 -5.18
CA ILE A 80 1.65 -10.62 -4.28
C ILE A 80 2.43 -11.67 -3.48
N LEU A 81 3.76 -11.59 -3.54
CA LEU A 81 4.66 -12.39 -2.74
C LEU A 81 5.37 -11.46 -1.77
N ALA A 82 5.07 -11.59 -0.48
CA ALA A 82 5.65 -10.76 0.56
C ALA A 82 6.78 -11.51 1.25
N TYR A 83 8.00 -10.97 1.16
CA TYR A 83 9.19 -11.56 1.76
C TYR A 83 9.62 -10.75 2.97
N TYR A 84 9.91 -11.44 4.07
CA TYR A 84 10.40 -10.84 5.31
C TYR A 84 11.78 -11.37 5.64
N GLY A 85 12.60 -10.53 6.27
CA GLY A 85 13.92 -10.94 6.73
C GLY A 85 13.84 -12.04 7.79
N ILE A 86 14.79 -12.97 7.73
CA ILE A 86 14.91 -14.03 8.74
C ILE A 86 15.54 -13.43 10.00
N PRO A 87 14.89 -13.52 11.18
CA PRO A 87 15.45 -12.97 12.41
C PRO A 87 16.79 -13.62 12.78
N LYS A 88 17.78 -12.79 13.12
CA LYS A 88 19.10 -13.25 13.52
C LYS A 88 19.09 -14.05 14.83
N SER A 89 18.10 -13.83 15.68
CA SER A 89 17.96 -14.49 16.99
C SER A 89 17.49 -15.94 16.90
N LYS A 90 17.06 -16.42 15.74
CA LYS A 90 16.58 -17.78 15.58
C LYS A 90 17.73 -18.78 15.47
N SER A 91 17.49 -20.03 15.87
CA SER A 91 18.46 -21.11 15.73
C SER A 91 18.74 -21.42 14.26
N LYS A 92 19.89 -22.04 13.96
CA LYS A 92 20.25 -22.42 12.60
C LYS A 92 19.21 -23.32 11.94
N LYS A 93 18.68 -24.31 12.68
CA LYS A 93 17.63 -25.21 12.19
C LYS A 93 16.37 -24.46 11.78
N ILE A 94 15.92 -23.50 12.62
CA ILE A 94 14.73 -22.68 12.34
C ILE A 94 14.99 -21.77 11.14
N LYS A 95 16.17 -21.17 11.04
CA LYS A 95 16.55 -20.35 9.87
C LYS A 95 16.50 -21.13 8.58
N GLU A 96 16.97 -22.37 8.58
CA GLU A 96 16.92 -23.25 7.40
C GLU A 96 15.48 -23.57 7.02
N GLN A 97 14.59 -23.84 7.98
CA GLN A 97 13.18 -24.07 7.72
C GLN A 97 12.49 -22.83 7.16
N MET A 98 12.83 -21.63 7.63
CA MET A 98 12.32 -20.36 7.11
C MET A 98 12.79 -20.13 5.68
N ALA A 99 14.07 -20.36 5.40
CA ALA A 99 14.63 -20.21 4.06
C ALA A 99 14.00 -21.15 3.03
N LYS A 100 13.60 -22.35 3.46
CA LYS A 100 12.91 -23.35 2.61
C LYS A 100 11.40 -23.10 2.48
N GLY A 101 10.86 -22.11 3.17
CA GLY A 101 9.43 -21.83 3.15
C GLY A 101 8.57 -22.77 4.00
N LEU A 102 9.19 -23.60 4.82
CA LEU A 102 8.47 -24.50 5.75
C LEU A 102 7.88 -23.74 6.94
N LEU A 103 8.55 -22.67 7.38
CA LEU A 103 8.04 -21.72 8.36
C LEU A 103 7.84 -20.37 7.68
N ARG A 104 6.61 -19.90 7.69
CA ARG A 104 6.23 -18.62 7.09
C ARG A 104 6.03 -17.55 8.15
N PRO A 105 6.24 -16.26 7.82
CA PRO A 105 6.02 -15.19 8.77
C PRO A 105 4.56 -15.06 9.13
N THR A 106 4.28 -14.89 10.42
CA THR A 106 2.94 -14.64 10.95
C THR A 106 2.88 -13.33 11.73
N LYS A 107 3.86 -12.46 11.50
CA LYS A 107 3.97 -11.15 12.14
C LYS A 107 3.26 -10.06 11.33
N LYS A 108 3.06 -8.91 11.96
CA LYS A 108 2.57 -7.71 11.24
C LYS A 108 3.60 -7.23 10.21
N PRO A 109 3.16 -6.59 9.14
CA PRO A 109 1.78 -6.20 8.86
C PRO A 109 0.89 -7.36 8.39
N ASP A 110 -0.43 -7.23 8.61
CA ASP A 110 -1.41 -8.21 8.15
C ASP A 110 -1.43 -8.25 6.62
N MET A 111 -1.71 -9.41 6.04
CA MET A 111 -1.69 -9.58 4.59
C MET A 111 -2.68 -8.66 3.88
N ASP A 112 -3.88 -8.46 4.42
CA ASP A 112 -4.86 -7.55 3.83
C ASP A 112 -4.37 -6.10 3.79
N ASN A 113 -3.60 -5.66 4.78
CA ASN A 113 -3.00 -4.32 4.80
C ASN A 113 -1.86 -4.17 3.79
N VAL A 114 -1.10 -5.24 3.55
CA VAL A 114 -0.08 -5.27 2.48
C VAL A 114 -0.75 -5.19 1.12
N VAL A 115 -1.78 -5.97 0.89
CA VAL A 115 -2.55 -5.94 -0.36
C VAL A 115 -3.13 -4.56 -0.62
N LYS A 116 -3.72 -3.93 0.40
CA LYS A 116 -4.30 -2.59 0.29
C LYS A 116 -3.27 -1.55 -0.14
N VAL A 117 -2.11 -1.52 0.50
CA VAL A 117 -1.09 -0.52 0.17
C VAL A 117 -0.60 -0.68 -1.26
N ILE A 118 -0.41 -1.90 -1.73
CA ILE A 118 0.01 -2.17 -3.12
C ILE A 118 -1.11 -1.78 -4.10
N ALA A 119 -2.33 -2.26 -3.88
CA ALA A 119 -3.46 -1.98 -4.76
C ALA A 119 -3.76 -0.48 -4.87
N ASP A 120 -3.76 0.23 -3.75
CA ASP A 120 -3.99 1.67 -3.72
C ASP A 120 -2.86 2.46 -4.36
N SER A 121 -1.61 2.00 -4.21
CA SER A 121 -0.45 2.65 -4.83
C SER A 121 -0.53 2.64 -6.36
N LEU A 122 -1.11 1.61 -6.93
CA LEU A 122 -1.21 1.42 -8.38
C LEU A 122 -2.49 2.00 -8.99
N ASN A 123 -3.41 2.50 -8.17
CA ASN A 123 -4.61 3.18 -8.66
C ASN A 123 -4.23 4.36 -9.57
N THR A 124 -4.89 4.46 -10.71
CA THR A 124 -4.66 5.49 -11.76
C THR A 124 -3.29 5.39 -12.46
N ILE A 125 -2.45 4.44 -12.07
CA ILE A 125 -1.12 4.21 -12.68
C ILE A 125 -1.12 2.94 -13.52
N ALA A 126 -1.33 1.78 -12.88
CA ALA A 126 -1.36 0.49 -13.57
C ALA A 126 -2.76 0.15 -14.11
N TYR A 127 -3.78 0.62 -13.46
CA TYR A 127 -5.18 0.44 -13.81
C TYR A 127 -5.99 1.66 -13.34
N ARG A 128 -7.23 1.77 -13.78
CA ARG A 128 -8.09 2.88 -13.37
C ARG A 128 -8.41 2.83 -11.88
N ASP A 129 -8.81 1.66 -11.39
CA ASP A 129 -9.19 1.46 -10.00
C ASP A 129 -9.00 -0.01 -9.60
N ASP A 130 -8.72 -0.26 -8.32
CA ASP A 130 -8.51 -1.60 -7.77
C ASP A 130 -9.77 -2.47 -7.82
N THR A 131 -10.94 -1.90 -8.11
CA THR A 131 -12.16 -2.65 -8.42
C THR A 131 -12.01 -3.57 -9.63
N GLN A 132 -11.03 -3.33 -10.49
CA GLN A 132 -10.72 -4.21 -11.63
C GLN A 132 -10.03 -5.52 -11.22
N ILE A 133 -9.52 -5.61 -9.99
CA ILE A 133 -8.87 -6.82 -9.49
C ILE A 133 -9.94 -7.84 -9.13
N CYS A 134 -10.01 -8.91 -9.91
CA CYS A 134 -11.02 -9.98 -9.75
C CYS A 134 -10.49 -11.17 -8.95
N LEU A 135 -9.18 -11.43 -9.03
CA LEU A 135 -8.52 -12.52 -8.32
C LEU A 135 -7.24 -12.00 -7.64
N LEU A 136 -7.03 -12.52 -6.43
CA LEU A 136 -5.85 -12.22 -5.63
C LEU A 136 -5.21 -13.52 -5.14
N TYR A 137 -3.91 -13.64 -5.35
CA TYR A 137 -3.09 -14.77 -4.89
C TYR A 137 -2.07 -14.36 -3.86
#